data_da8fef334dfc43de2bbc755891db7320
#
_entry.id   da8fef334dfc43de2bbc755891db7320
#
_cell.length_a   1.000
_cell.length_b   1.000
_cell.length_c   1.000
_cell.angle_alpha   90.00
_cell.angle_beta   90.00
_cell.angle_gamma   90.00
#
_symmetry.space_group_name_H-M   'P 1'
#
loop_
_entity.id
_entity.type
_entity.pdbx_description
1 polymer ?
#
loop_
_entity_poly.entity_id
_entity_poly.type
_entity_poly.pdbx_seq_one_letter_code
_entity_poly.pdbx_strand_id
1 'polypeptide(L)'
;MKFGHKVINGRDAADKMLSVLKEEVDSIRARGWQPSLASVTVGDVDEVKLYVRNQKRFAARIGIEFEERQFASSVSEAELRAAIATMNVDPRVTGIIIQRPVPDHISIRSLQETIHPFKDVEGMHPSSIGKIVYGSPEMGPCTAMAAVHLLKSTGVELEGLEVCVVGHSEIVGKPIAFLLMAEG
;
A
#
# COMPACT_ATOMS: atom_id res chain seq x y z
N MET A 1 12.67 -29.66 5.79
CA MET A 1 13.39 -28.51 6.38
C MET A 1 13.20 -28.52 7.89
N LYS A 2 14.30 -28.43 8.67
CA LYS A 2 14.29 -28.51 10.14
C LYS A 2 13.63 -27.29 10.88
N PHE A 3 13.04 -26.34 10.15
CA PHE A 3 12.50 -25.09 10.72
C PHE A 3 11.02 -24.83 10.38
N GLY A 4 10.29 -25.84 9.93
CA GLY A 4 8.88 -25.66 9.50
C GLY A 4 7.97 -24.98 10.54
N HIS A 5 8.23 -25.21 11.83
CA HIS A 5 7.50 -24.59 12.94
C HIS A 5 7.89 -23.13 13.23
N LYS A 6 8.97 -22.62 12.60
CA LYS A 6 9.43 -21.24 12.74
C LYS A 6 9.10 -20.37 11.52
N VAL A 7 8.43 -20.93 10.52
CA VAL A 7 8.07 -20.21 9.30
C VAL A 7 6.64 -19.70 9.42
N ILE A 8 6.46 -18.39 9.35
CA ILE A 8 5.15 -17.76 9.24
C ILE A 8 4.75 -17.81 7.76
N ASN A 9 3.62 -18.45 7.45
CA ASN A 9 3.14 -18.56 6.08
C ASN A 9 2.34 -17.31 5.68
N GLY A 10 3.02 -16.35 5.04
CA GLY A 10 2.40 -15.12 4.56
C GLY A 10 1.33 -15.34 3.49
N ARG A 11 1.39 -16.46 2.73
CA ARG A 11 0.37 -16.79 1.73
C ARG A 11 -0.96 -17.13 2.38
N ASP A 12 -0.94 -17.95 3.42
CA ASP A 12 -2.16 -18.32 4.16
C ASP A 12 -2.81 -17.09 4.82
N ALA A 13 -1.99 -16.17 5.37
CA ALA A 13 -2.46 -14.91 5.90
C ALA A 13 -3.11 -14.04 4.81
N ALA A 14 -2.46 -13.93 3.65
CA ALA A 14 -2.99 -13.18 2.51
C ALA A 14 -4.29 -13.77 1.96
N ASP A 15 -4.39 -15.09 1.82
CA ASP A 15 -5.61 -15.75 1.31
C ASP A 15 -6.80 -15.58 2.26
N LYS A 16 -6.57 -15.64 3.59
CA LYS A 16 -7.60 -15.32 4.58
C LYS A 16 -8.08 -13.87 4.46
N MET A 17 -7.14 -12.93 4.37
CA MET A 17 -7.46 -11.50 4.22
C MET A 17 -8.24 -11.23 2.93
N LEU A 18 -7.83 -11.84 1.80
CA LEU A 18 -8.53 -11.71 0.52
C LEU A 18 -9.97 -12.23 0.58
N SER A 19 -10.24 -13.30 1.36
CA SER A 19 -11.61 -13.82 1.52
C SER A 19 -12.51 -12.79 2.23
N VAL A 20 -12.04 -12.20 3.32
CA VAL A 20 -12.76 -11.15 4.06
C VAL A 20 -12.98 -9.91 3.18
N LEU A 21 -11.92 -9.44 2.52
CA LEU A 21 -12.02 -8.28 1.63
C LEU A 21 -13.00 -8.51 0.47
N LYS A 22 -13.07 -9.74 -0.06
CA LYS A 22 -14.03 -10.05 -1.11
C LYS A 22 -15.47 -9.88 -0.64
N GLU A 23 -15.81 -10.35 0.56
CA GLU A 23 -17.16 -10.19 1.13
C GLU A 23 -17.50 -8.71 1.34
N GLU A 24 -16.55 -7.91 1.82
CA GLU A 24 -16.71 -6.47 1.99
C GLU A 24 -16.93 -5.77 0.64
N VAL A 25 -16.12 -6.09 -0.38
CA VAL A 25 -16.26 -5.53 -1.73
C VAL A 25 -17.61 -5.92 -2.34
N ASP A 26 -18.03 -7.17 -2.21
CA ASP A 26 -19.33 -7.63 -2.72
C ASP A 26 -20.48 -6.87 -2.02
N SER A 27 -20.38 -6.62 -0.73
CA SER A 27 -21.35 -5.81 0.03
C SER A 27 -21.40 -4.35 -0.44
N ILE A 28 -20.25 -3.75 -0.74
CA ILE A 28 -20.16 -2.39 -1.27
C ILE A 28 -20.78 -2.31 -2.67
N ARG A 29 -20.46 -3.28 -3.52
CA ARG A 29 -20.99 -3.35 -4.90
C ARG A 29 -22.50 -3.57 -4.92
N ALA A 30 -23.03 -4.36 -4.00
CA ALA A 30 -24.49 -4.55 -3.87
C ALA A 30 -25.22 -3.24 -3.52
N ARG A 31 -24.52 -2.26 -2.94
CA ARG A 31 -25.02 -0.91 -2.67
C ARG A 31 -24.83 0.06 -3.85
N GLY A 32 -24.39 -0.45 -5.01
CA GLY A 32 -24.20 0.33 -6.23
C GLY A 32 -22.89 1.09 -6.34
N TRP A 33 -21.91 0.82 -5.47
CA TRP A 33 -20.62 1.48 -5.54
C TRP A 33 -19.51 0.50 -5.95
N GLN A 34 -18.72 0.86 -6.96
CA GLN A 34 -17.64 0.05 -7.50
C GLN A 34 -16.29 0.57 -7.00
N PRO A 35 -15.59 -0.15 -6.10
CA PRO A 35 -14.23 0.21 -5.71
C PRO A 35 -13.26 0.09 -6.89
N SER A 36 -12.35 1.05 -7.01
CA SER A 36 -11.34 1.05 -8.07
C SER A 36 -9.98 1.56 -7.60
N LEU A 37 -8.92 1.02 -8.18
CA LEU A 37 -7.54 1.44 -7.97
C LEU A 37 -6.96 2.00 -9.26
N ALA A 38 -6.43 3.21 -9.20
CA ALA A 38 -5.62 3.79 -10.25
C ALA A 38 -4.13 3.55 -9.95
N SER A 39 -3.45 2.84 -10.83
CA SER A 39 -2.01 2.56 -10.73
C SER A 39 -1.24 3.44 -11.71
N VAL A 40 -0.46 4.36 -11.20
CA VAL A 40 0.36 5.29 -11.98
C VAL A 40 1.73 4.66 -12.21
N THR A 41 2.10 4.48 -13.48
CA THR A 41 3.40 3.96 -13.92
C THR A 41 4.10 4.98 -14.80
N VAL A 42 5.42 5.12 -14.67
CA VAL A 42 6.22 6.05 -15.46
C VAL A 42 7.36 5.28 -16.13
N GLY A 43 7.42 5.37 -17.45
CA GLY A 43 8.39 4.62 -18.25
C GLY A 43 7.98 3.16 -18.44
N ASP A 44 8.96 2.35 -18.83
CA ASP A 44 8.80 0.94 -19.18
C ASP A 44 9.83 0.09 -18.42
N VAL A 45 9.47 -0.31 -17.19
CA VAL A 45 10.34 -1.05 -16.27
C VAL A 45 9.74 -2.44 -16.03
N ASP A 46 10.48 -3.50 -16.35
CA ASP A 46 9.95 -4.88 -16.34
C ASP A 46 9.57 -5.37 -14.93
N GLU A 47 10.30 -4.97 -13.91
CA GLU A 47 9.99 -5.27 -12.51
C GLU A 47 8.65 -4.64 -12.09
N VAL A 48 8.38 -3.41 -12.54
CA VAL A 48 7.10 -2.72 -12.31
C VAL A 48 5.96 -3.45 -13.00
N LYS A 49 6.14 -3.87 -14.25
CA LYS A 49 5.12 -4.62 -15.00
C LYS A 49 4.71 -5.91 -14.29
N LEU A 50 5.68 -6.65 -13.76
CA LEU A 50 5.39 -7.87 -13.00
C LEU A 50 4.57 -7.57 -11.75
N TYR A 51 4.93 -6.52 -11.02
CA TYR A 51 4.24 -6.10 -9.80
C TYR A 51 2.81 -5.64 -10.08
N VAL A 52 2.63 -4.77 -11.06
CA VAL A 52 1.32 -4.27 -11.52
C VAL A 52 0.42 -5.42 -11.98
N ARG A 53 0.95 -6.38 -12.75
CA ARG A 53 0.19 -7.57 -13.17
C ARG A 53 -0.30 -8.39 -11.97
N ASN A 54 0.52 -8.53 -10.93
CA ASN A 54 0.10 -9.22 -9.71
C ASN A 54 -0.97 -8.42 -8.96
N GLN A 55 -0.81 -7.11 -8.79
CA GLN A 55 -1.82 -6.25 -8.18
C GLN A 55 -3.16 -6.34 -8.92
N LYS A 56 -3.14 -6.22 -10.26
CA LYS A 56 -4.33 -6.36 -11.11
C LYS A 56 -5.02 -7.71 -10.93
N ARG A 57 -4.24 -8.80 -10.84
CA ARG A 57 -4.79 -10.14 -10.60
C ARG A 57 -5.46 -10.24 -9.22
N PHE A 58 -4.87 -9.68 -8.18
CA PHE A 58 -5.45 -9.68 -6.85
C PHE A 58 -6.69 -8.79 -6.76
N ALA A 59 -6.66 -7.60 -7.33
CA ALA A 59 -7.84 -6.72 -7.42
C ALA A 59 -9.02 -7.43 -8.11
N ALA A 60 -8.76 -8.08 -9.25
CA ALA A 60 -9.79 -8.84 -9.96
C ALA A 60 -10.38 -10.01 -9.14
N ARG A 61 -9.58 -10.71 -8.32
CA ARG A 61 -10.05 -11.79 -7.45
C ARG A 61 -11.11 -11.35 -6.45
N ILE A 62 -11.02 -10.11 -5.98
CA ILE A 62 -11.94 -9.55 -4.97
C ILE A 62 -12.95 -8.56 -5.55
N GLY A 63 -12.95 -8.34 -6.88
CA GLY A 63 -13.94 -7.50 -7.54
C GLY A 63 -13.65 -5.99 -7.49
N ILE A 64 -12.40 -5.59 -7.23
CA ILE A 64 -11.93 -4.21 -7.35
C ILE A 64 -11.50 -3.96 -8.79
N GLU A 65 -11.97 -2.86 -9.39
CA GLU A 65 -11.47 -2.40 -10.69
C GLU A 65 -10.03 -1.91 -10.57
N PHE A 66 -9.23 -2.19 -11.58
CA PHE A 66 -7.82 -1.80 -11.61
C PHE A 66 -7.53 -1.10 -12.93
N GLU A 67 -7.23 0.18 -12.86
CA GLU A 67 -6.88 1.02 -14.00
C GLU A 67 -5.39 1.36 -13.98
N GLU A 68 -4.68 1.01 -15.05
CA GLU A 68 -3.28 1.38 -15.24
C GLU A 68 -3.19 2.71 -15.99
N ARG A 69 -2.54 3.70 -15.38
CA ARG A 69 -2.24 5.02 -15.93
C ARG A 69 -0.75 5.10 -16.26
N GLN A 70 -0.41 4.73 -17.48
CA GLN A 70 0.98 4.71 -17.95
C GLN A 70 1.37 6.06 -18.56
N PHE A 71 2.55 6.56 -18.14
CA PHE A 71 3.15 7.79 -18.65
C PHE A 71 4.52 7.49 -19.27
N ALA A 72 4.91 8.28 -20.26
CA ALA A 72 6.24 8.18 -20.87
C ALA A 72 7.32 8.51 -19.82
N SER A 73 8.51 7.94 -19.97
CA SER A 73 9.66 8.26 -19.11
C SER A 73 10.08 9.73 -19.16
N SER A 74 9.71 10.46 -20.21
CA SER A 74 9.98 11.89 -20.40
C SER A 74 8.89 12.80 -19.81
N VAL A 75 7.84 12.28 -19.21
CA VAL A 75 6.76 13.07 -18.60
C VAL A 75 7.32 14.00 -17.52
N SER A 76 6.83 15.21 -17.44
CA SER A 76 7.23 16.14 -16.39
C SER A 76 6.53 15.84 -15.06
N GLU A 77 7.15 16.19 -13.95
CA GLU A 77 6.53 16.10 -12.63
C GLU A 77 5.22 16.90 -12.56
N ALA A 78 5.18 18.07 -13.20
CA ALA A 78 3.98 18.92 -13.23
C ALA A 78 2.80 18.23 -13.91
N GLU A 79 3.02 17.55 -15.04
CA GLU A 79 1.98 16.76 -15.74
C GLU A 79 1.48 15.59 -14.87
N LEU A 80 2.38 14.88 -14.19
CA LEU A 80 2.00 13.80 -13.28
C LEU A 80 1.18 14.32 -12.11
N ARG A 81 1.59 15.43 -11.50
CA ARG A 81 0.82 16.07 -10.42
C ARG A 81 -0.56 16.50 -10.88
N ALA A 82 -0.68 17.07 -12.07
CA ALA A 82 -1.97 17.43 -12.66
C ALA A 82 -2.86 16.21 -12.89
N ALA A 83 -2.28 15.10 -13.36
CA ALA A 83 -3.00 13.85 -13.53
C ALA A 83 -3.49 13.27 -12.18
N ILE A 84 -2.64 13.30 -11.14
CA ILE A 84 -3.01 12.87 -9.79
C ILE A 84 -4.11 13.78 -9.23
N ALA A 85 -4.01 15.09 -9.41
CA ALA A 85 -5.03 16.04 -8.96
C ALA A 85 -6.39 15.77 -9.63
N THR A 86 -6.40 15.39 -10.91
CA THR A 86 -7.63 14.96 -11.60
C THR A 86 -8.21 13.68 -11.00
N MET A 87 -7.36 12.68 -10.70
CA MET A 87 -7.79 11.45 -10.04
C MET A 87 -8.31 11.68 -8.62
N ASN A 88 -7.76 12.67 -7.91
CA ASN A 88 -8.22 13.03 -6.56
C ASN A 88 -9.68 13.45 -6.52
N VAL A 89 -10.17 14.13 -7.55
CA VAL A 89 -11.55 14.63 -7.62
C VAL A 89 -12.48 13.70 -8.39
N ASP A 90 -11.97 12.68 -9.06
CA ASP A 90 -12.81 11.69 -9.76
C ASP A 90 -13.44 10.72 -8.73
N PRO A 91 -14.79 10.72 -8.59
CA PRO A 91 -15.47 9.84 -7.63
C PRO A 91 -15.36 8.34 -7.99
N ARG A 92 -14.98 8.02 -9.22
CA ARG A 92 -14.78 6.64 -9.66
C ARG A 92 -13.44 6.07 -9.20
N VAL A 93 -12.45 6.91 -8.89
CA VAL A 93 -11.15 6.50 -8.38
C VAL A 93 -11.20 6.46 -6.86
N THR A 94 -11.11 5.29 -6.25
CA THR A 94 -11.16 5.14 -4.79
C THR A 94 -9.79 5.05 -4.13
N GLY A 95 -8.78 4.62 -4.88
CA GLY A 95 -7.40 4.59 -4.41
C GLY A 95 -6.39 4.85 -5.52
N ILE A 96 -5.25 5.42 -5.16
CA ILE A 96 -4.17 5.75 -6.09
C ILE A 96 -2.87 5.11 -5.60
N ILE A 97 -2.18 4.42 -6.50
CA ILE A 97 -0.87 3.81 -6.27
C ILE A 97 0.13 4.44 -7.24
N ILE A 98 1.29 4.86 -6.76
CA ILE A 98 2.40 5.30 -7.62
C ILE A 98 3.46 4.22 -7.63
N GLN A 99 3.65 3.59 -8.78
CA GLN A 99 4.64 2.54 -8.94
C GLN A 99 6.07 3.10 -8.88
N ARG A 100 6.98 2.31 -8.31
CA ARG A 100 8.40 2.67 -8.20
C ARG A 100 9.26 1.65 -8.93
N PRO A 101 10.38 2.07 -9.53
CA PRO A 101 10.97 3.41 -9.50
C PRO A 101 10.26 4.41 -10.43
N VAL A 102 10.47 5.70 -10.17
CA VAL A 102 10.18 6.79 -11.11
C VAL A 102 11.51 7.35 -11.63
N PRO A 103 11.55 8.02 -12.81
CA PRO A 103 12.77 8.67 -13.31
C PRO A 103 13.32 9.72 -12.32
N ASP A 104 14.65 9.93 -12.32
CA ASP A 104 15.37 10.80 -11.36
C ASP A 104 14.90 12.26 -11.35
N HIS A 105 14.35 12.75 -12.46
CA HIS A 105 13.82 14.11 -12.56
C HIS A 105 12.45 14.30 -11.91
N ILE A 106 11.87 13.23 -11.35
CA ILE A 106 10.55 13.23 -10.71
C ILE A 106 10.72 12.94 -9.22
N SER A 107 10.23 13.84 -8.38
CA SER A 107 10.20 13.62 -6.94
C SER A 107 9.03 12.71 -6.56
N ILE A 108 9.31 11.47 -6.18
CA ILE A 108 8.28 10.55 -5.68
C ILE A 108 7.55 11.11 -4.44
N ARG A 109 8.26 11.83 -3.57
CA ARG A 109 7.68 12.48 -2.39
C ARG A 109 6.66 13.53 -2.81
N SER A 110 6.98 14.39 -3.76
CA SER A 110 6.07 15.42 -4.30
C SER A 110 4.80 14.80 -4.88
N LEU A 111 4.92 13.66 -5.59
CA LEU A 111 3.75 12.94 -6.12
C LEU A 111 2.90 12.36 -4.99
N GLN A 112 3.50 11.74 -3.98
CA GLN A 112 2.80 11.18 -2.83
C GLN A 112 2.06 12.25 -2.03
N GLU A 113 2.67 13.42 -1.82
CA GLU A 113 2.03 14.58 -1.19
C GLU A 113 0.87 15.16 -2.02
N THR A 114 0.84 14.90 -3.32
CA THR A 114 -0.24 15.33 -4.20
C THR A 114 -1.47 14.42 -4.11
N ILE A 115 -1.32 13.15 -3.73
CA ILE A 115 -2.45 12.23 -3.53
C ILE A 115 -3.33 12.75 -2.39
N HIS A 116 -4.66 12.73 -2.59
CA HIS A 116 -5.57 13.05 -1.50
C HIS A 116 -5.45 11.97 -0.39
N PRO A 117 -5.33 12.35 0.89
CA PRO A 117 -5.12 11.38 1.98
C PRO A 117 -6.10 10.22 2.02
N PHE A 118 -7.37 10.43 1.66
CA PHE A 118 -8.38 9.36 1.58
C PHE A 118 -8.25 8.46 0.35
N LYS A 119 -7.35 8.79 -0.59
CA LYS A 119 -7.02 7.96 -1.75
C LYS A 119 -5.60 7.38 -1.69
N ASP A 120 -4.86 7.68 -0.62
CA ASP A 120 -3.54 7.13 -0.34
C ASP A 120 -3.69 5.70 0.21
N VAL A 121 -3.77 4.73 -0.67
CA VAL A 121 -3.92 3.31 -0.30
C VAL A 121 -2.59 2.61 0.00
N GLU A 122 -1.47 3.32 -0.16
CA GLU A 122 -0.14 2.83 0.22
C GLU A 122 0.32 3.35 1.59
N GLY A 123 -0.41 4.32 2.19
CA GLY A 123 -0.06 4.93 3.45
C GLY A 123 1.23 5.74 3.42
N MET A 124 1.54 6.33 2.27
CA MET A 124 2.79 7.07 2.02
C MET A 124 2.64 8.59 2.12
N HIS A 125 1.40 9.08 2.18
CA HIS A 125 1.16 10.50 2.40
C HIS A 125 1.66 10.93 3.80
N PRO A 126 2.23 12.13 3.97
CA PRO A 126 2.70 12.61 5.28
C PRO A 126 1.67 12.52 6.40
N SER A 127 0.38 12.73 6.11
CA SER A 127 -0.69 12.55 7.10
C SER A 127 -0.86 11.09 7.55
N SER A 128 -0.71 10.12 6.64
CA SER A 128 -0.78 8.69 6.96
C SER A 128 0.40 8.29 7.85
N ILE A 129 1.60 8.72 7.50
CA ILE A 129 2.81 8.51 8.32
C ILE A 129 2.68 9.21 9.69
N GLY A 130 2.13 10.44 9.73
CA GLY A 130 1.86 11.16 10.97
C GLY A 130 0.94 10.36 11.91
N LYS A 131 -0.13 9.76 11.39
CA LYS A 131 -1.05 8.92 12.17
C LYS A 131 -0.36 7.69 12.77
N ILE A 132 0.61 7.08 12.07
CA ILE A 132 1.42 5.98 12.62
C ILE A 132 2.21 6.46 13.83
N VAL A 133 2.88 7.62 13.73
CA VAL A 133 3.67 8.20 14.82
C VAL A 133 2.79 8.53 16.03
N TYR A 134 1.55 8.98 15.79
CA TYR A 134 0.57 9.24 16.86
C TYR A 134 -0.12 7.98 17.42
N GLY A 135 0.22 6.79 16.92
CA GLY A 135 -0.35 5.52 17.41
C GLY A 135 -1.80 5.27 16.97
N SER A 136 -2.28 5.96 15.92
CA SER A 136 -3.64 5.79 15.39
C SER A 136 -3.64 5.52 13.87
N PRO A 137 -2.95 4.47 13.39
CA PRO A 137 -2.83 4.22 11.98
C PRO A 137 -4.16 3.71 11.40
N GLU A 138 -4.72 4.46 10.44
CA GLU A 138 -5.82 3.98 9.58
C GLU A 138 -5.25 3.30 8.33
N MET A 139 -4.17 3.86 7.80
CA MET A 139 -3.42 3.36 6.66
C MET A 139 -1.93 3.60 6.91
N GLY A 140 -1.10 2.68 6.51
CA GLY A 140 0.36 2.78 6.61
C GLY A 140 1.05 2.03 5.47
N PRO A 141 2.37 2.19 5.32
CA PRO A 141 3.14 1.50 4.29
C PRO A 141 2.87 0.00 4.32
N CYS A 142 2.35 -0.53 3.22
CA CYS A 142 1.80 -1.89 3.13
C CYS A 142 2.78 -2.97 3.62
N THR A 143 4.08 -2.84 3.31
CA THR A 143 5.10 -3.79 3.77
C THR A 143 5.26 -3.75 5.28
N ALA A 144 5.26 -2.56 5.88
CA ALA A 144 5.37 -2.40 7.33
C ALA A 144 4.14 -2.96 8.04
N MET A 145 2.95 -2.62 7.55
CA MET A 145 1.68 -3.17 8.07
C MET A 145 1.64 -4.69 7.98
N ALA A 146 2.07 -5.24 6.84
CA ALA A 146 2.11 -6.70 6.64
C ALA A 146 3.09 -7.38 7.61
N ALA A 147 4.27 -6.80 7.84
CA ALA A 147 5.25 -7.35 8.77
C ALA A 147 4.72 -7.40 10.21
N VAL A 148 4.09 -6.31 10.68
CA VAL A 148 3.49 -6.26 12.02
C VAL A 148 2.28 -7.21 12.12
N HIS A 149 1.45 -7.28 11.07
CA HIS A 149 0.33 -8.23 11.01
C HIS A 149 0.80 -9.69 11.14
N LEU A 150 1.85 -10.06 10.40
CA LEU A 150 2.42 -11.41 10.46
C LEU A 150 3.02 -11.68 11.84
N LEU A 151 3.69 -10.71 12.45
CA LEU A 151 4.22 -10.84 13.80
C LEU A 151 3.09 -11.11 14.81
N LYS A 152 2.03 -10.30 14.78
CA LYS A 152 0.84 -10.50 15.64
C LYS A 152 0.16 -11.86 15.40
N SER A 153 0.17 -12.36 14.18
CA SER A 153 -0.42 -13.67 13.85
C SER A 153 0.30 -14.85 14.52
N THR A 154 1.49 -14.65 15.07
CA THR A 154 2.21 -15.67 15.86
C THR A 154 1.65 -15.87 17.26
N GLY A 155 0.80 -14.96 17.75
CA GLY A 155 0.29 -14.95 19.12
C GLY A 155 1.30 -14.43 20.15
N VAL A 156 2.43 -13.87 19.72
CA VAL A 156 3.38 -13.22 20.65
C VAL A 156 2.76 -11.92 21.15
N GLU A 157 2.72 -11.75 22.44
CA GLU A 157 2.40 -10.49 23.08
C GLU A 157 3.53 -9.51 22.89
N LEU A 158 3.24 -8.34 22.32
CA LEU A 158 4.26 -7.37 21.91
C LEU A 158 4.57 -6.36 23.02
N GLU A 159 3.61 -6.12 23.91
CA GLU A 159 3.76 -5.18 25.01
C GLU A 159 4.98 -5.53 25.89
N GLY A 160 5.82 -4.54 26.14
CA GLY A 160 7.01 -4.69 27.00
C GLY A 160 8.17 -5.47 26.39
N LEU A 161 8.11 -5.86 25.12
CA LEU A 161 9.23 -6.54 24.46
C LEU A 161 10.31 -5.56 24.00
N GLU A 162 11.58 -5.96 24.18
CA GLU A 162 12.71 -5.30 23.53
C GLU A 162 12.81 -5.77 22.07
N VAL A 163 12.63 -4.83 21.10
CA VAL A 163 12.64 -5.14 19.69
C VAL A 163 13.76 -4.39 18.98
N CYS A 164 14.54 -5.11 18.16
CA CYS A 164 15.55 -4.52 17.30
C CYS A 164 15.09 -4.55 15.84
N VAL A 165 14.96 -3.37 15.22
CA VAL A 165 14.62 -3.21 13.80
C VAL A 165 15.90 -2.92 13.02
N VAL A 166 16.31 -3.86 12.14
CA VAL A 166 17.49 -3.69 11.29
C VAL A 166 17.07 -3.04 9.97
N GLY A 167 17.42 -1.76 9.81
CA GLY A 167 17.07 -0.93 8.66
C GLY A 167 16.18 0.26 9.08
N HIS A 168 16.32 1.39 8.37
CA HIS A 168 15.65 2.63 8.72
C HIS A 168 15.02 3.34 7.51
N SER A 169 14.63 2.56 6.49
CA SER A 169 13.97 3.13 5.30
C SER A 169 12.64 3.79 5.68
N GLU A 170 12.26 4.83 4.93
CA GLU A 170 11.03 5.58 5.15
C GLU A 170 9.76 4.75 4.91
N ILE A 171 9.89 3.69 4.12
CA ILE A 171 8.75 2.86 3.69
C ILE A 171 8.63 1.52 4.45
N VAL A 172 9.65 1.11 5.20
CA VAL A 172 9.65 -0.17 5.92
C VAL A 172 10.12 0.00 7.35
N GLY A 173 11.43 0.30 7.56
CA GLY A 173 12.04 0.22 8.90
C GLY A 173 11.48 1.24 9.87
N LYS A 174 11.40 2.53 9.49
CA LYS A 174 10.83 3.56 10.34
C LYS A 174 9.36 3.29 10.68
N PRO A 175 8.47 3.01 9.69
CA PRO A 175 7.08 2.68 10.00
C PRO A 175 6.92 1.44 10.90
N ILE A 176 7.71 0.38 10.70
CA ILE A 176 7.66 -0.80 11.58
C ILE A 176 8.00 -0.41 13.02
N ALA A 177 9.06 0.37 13.22
CA ALA A 177 9.46 0.80 14.56
C ALA A 177 8.33 1.58 15.25
N PHE A 178 7.72 2.55 14.58
CA PHE A 178 6.60 3.31 15.16
C PHE A 178 5.35 2.45 15.39
N LEU A 179 5.03 1.54 14.48
CA LEU A 179 3.90 0.61 14.66
C LEU A 179 4.11 -0.30 15.87
N LEU A 180 5.34 -0.79 16.09
CA LEU A 180 5.66 -1.62 17.26
C LEU A 180 5.67 -0.80 18.55
N MET A 181 6.17 0.45 18.53
CA MET A 181 6.10 1.34 19.69
C MET A 181 4.65 1.67 20.11
N ALA A 182 3.70 1.62 19.19
CA ALA A 182 2.29 1.82 19.49
C ALA A 182 1.61 0.61 20.15
N GLU A 183 2.29 -0.53 20.21
CA GLU A 183 1.78 -1.74 20.87
C GLU A 183 2.19 -1.84 22.36
N GLY A 184 3.03 -0.91 22.87
CA GLY A 184 3.48 -0.84 24.26
C GLY A 184 4.98 -0.73 24.40
#